data_8b7fd637aeeb775bddd19fcf9774d8be
#
_entry.id   8b7fd637aeeb775bddd19fcf9774d8be
#
_cell.length_a   1.000
_cell.length_b   1.000
_cell.length_c   1.000
_cell.angle_alpha   90.00
_cell.angle_beta   90.00
_cell.angle_gamma   90.00
#
_symmetry.space_group_name_H-M   'P 1'
#
loop_
_entity.id
_entity.type
_entity.pdbx_description
1 polymer ?
#
loop_
_entity_poly.entity_id
_entity_poly.type
_entity_poly.pdbx_seq_one_letter_code
_entity_poly.pdbx_strand_id
1 'polypeptide(L)'
;MKHLLITGSLLCATGLLAQEDMPTIWETKLEHRIEHTGTGTEERGYSYAASEKEITVFDNKTGATRWTGRFKDLAPRLNKVDELVPFWESNVLFLFDRKMGKDQIACLDMSDGRLLWATDKYQNVTDENVVYIPELDGFAISLKERLVWMMARTGEERWSTDKFKGVVGQYVVTGDNKLVMVNFVPGNLGALFSGYKNQIVRIDLTNGNILWENTYVGRAERKVISKEFLYDLDVVGDKVFLRMNGMQVYDLNTGANIYTAAFDYTPDKLVGAPAGAKKFGVYHAVADPVVVGDDLYVLDMSNKKSQYVKKYDKNSGKLLWTSPEIKEARAIPAMYVVGDRVLLQIGGNVEAQAYIYKREPDGQGGWRITEEWRIWHPNVKPNGIQAFSTADGSLAWESERFRKGITNAVVVGDQFIVCSGKELYSMDIATGAEKYAVPVSKGGLGLADQIMVYKDMIVVIGDKGVSTFNAKTGAPVAMGKYKKSDLEDFEGDRMILKTDKADIACFDLDDCTYKQFNARTGAITSISTDGNFVY
;
A
#
# COMPACT_ATOMS: atom_id res chain seq x y z
N MET A 1 -42.95 21.93 -51.47
CA MET A 1 -41.67 22.25 -50.80
C MET A 1 -41.34 21.07 -49.89
N LYS A 2 -40.38 20.27 -50.28
CA LYS A 2 -39.94 19.08 -49.51
C LYS A 2 -38.80 19.51 -48.58
N HIS A 3 -39.01 19.37 -47.27
CA HIS A 3 -37.95 19.55 -46.29
C HIS A 3 -37.08 18.30 -46.25
N LEU A 4 -35.83 18.44 -46.59
CA LEU A 4 -34.79 17.44 -46.51
C LEU A 4 -34.21 17.50 -45.07
N LEU A 5 -34.52 16.52 -44.24
CA LEU A 5 -33.88 16.31 -42.94
C LEU A 5 -32.57 15.58 -43.20
N ILE A 6 -31.45 16.30 -43.00
CA ILE A 6 -30.11 15.71 -42.96
C ILE A 6 -29.88 15.20 -41.56
N THR A 7 -30.06 13.89 -41.35
CA THR A 7 -29.60 13.19 -40.17
C THR A 7 -28.09 12.97 -40.30
N GLY A 8 -27.34 13.79 -39.61
CA GLY A 8 -25.91 13.59 -39.45
C GLY A 8 -25.68 12.37 -38.55
N SER A 9 -25.35 11.25 -39.14
CA SER A 9 -24.87 10.06 -38.42
C SER A 9 -23.46 10.37 -37.92
N LEU A 10 -23.33 10.64 -36.63
CA LEU A 10 -22.03 10.59 -35.93
C LEU A 10 -21.59 9.11 -35.93
N LEU A 11 -20.73 8.77 -36.87
CA LEU A 11 -19.96 7.53 -36.81
C LEU A 11 -18.97 7.69 -35.68
N CYS A 12 -19.35 7.22 -34.48
CA CYS A 12 -18.36 6.83 -33.48
C CYS A 12 -17.58 5.66 -34.08
N ALA A 13 -16.38 5.94 -34.51
CA ALA A 13 -15.41 4.92 -34.83
C ALA A 13 -15.13 4.13 -33.54
N THR A 14 -15.88 3.03 -33.34
CA THR A 14 -15.48 2.00 -32.41
C THR A 14 -14.26 1.33 -33.02
N GLY A 15 -13.08 1.90 -32.75
CA GLY A 15 -11.84 1.17 -32.99
C GLY A 15 -11.93 -0.12 -32.19
N LEU A 16 -12.08 -1.24 -32.87
CA LEU A 16 -11.68 -2.53 -32.33
C LEU A 16 -10.18 -2.35 -32.06
N LEU A 17 -9.83 -2.10 -30.80
CA LEU A 17 -8.44 -2.09 -30.38
C LEU A 17 -7.88 -3.46 -30.73
N ALA A 18 -7.04 -3.49 -31.77
CA ALA A 18 -6.24 -4.67 -32.06
C ALA A 18 -5.37 -4.88 -30.82
N GLN A 19 -5.46 -6.04 -30.21
CA GLN A 19 -4.54 -6.44 -29.17
C GLN A 19 -3.17 -6.55 -29.86
N GLU A 20 -2.27 -5.64 -29.52
CA GLU A 20 -0.89 -5.70 -29.97
C GLU A 20 -0.07 -6.47 -28.95
N ASP A 21 0.76 -7.40 -29.41
CA ASP A 21 1.74 -8.04 -28.55
C ASP A 21 2.88 -7.06 -28.25
N MET A 22 3.30 -7.00 -26.99
CA MET A 22 4.48 -6.23 -26.63
C MET A 22 5.72 -6.87 -27.24
N PRO A 23 6.62 -6.07 -27.84
CA PRO A 23 7.85 -6.62 -28.39
C PRO A 23 8.76 -7.13 -27.26
N THR A 24 9.30 -8.33 -27.41
CA THR A 24 10.38 -8.81 -26.56
C THR A 24 11.67 -8.10 -26.92
N ILE A 25 12.28 -7.40 -25.96
CA ILE A 25 13.56 -6.70 -26.16
C ILE A 25 14.72 -7.69 -26.11
N TRP A 26 14.67 -8.61 -25.16
CA TRP A 26 15.63 -9.70 -25.00
C TRP A 26 15.00 -10.90 -24.29
N GLU A 27 15.62 -12.05 -24.46
CA GLU A 27 15.28 -13.29 -23.76
C GLU A 27 16.60 -13.97 -23.34
N THR A 28 16.68 -14.36 -22.07
CA THR A 28 17.86 -15.06 -21.54
C THR A 28 17.42 -16.37 -20.90
N LYS A 29 18.04 -17.46 -21.36
CA LYS A 29 17.85 -18.78 -20.77
C LYS A 29 18.78 -18.95 -19.59
N LEU A 30 18.22 -19.27 -18.43
CA LEU A 30 18.97 -19.56 -17.22
C LEU A 30 19.26 -21.06 -17.10
N GLU A 31 20.42 -21.41 -16.53
CA GLU A 31 20.84 -22.80 -16.29
C GLU A 31 20.14 -23.42 -15.06
N HIS A 32 19.58 -22.57 -14.16
CA HIS A 32 18.92 -23.00 -12.94
C HIS A 32 17.41 -22.70 -12.98
N ARG A 33 16.67 -23.36 -12.09
CA ARG A 33 15.26 -23.10 -11.89
C ARG A 33 15.06 -21.69 -11.29
N ILE A 34 13.96 -21.03 -11.67
CA ILE A 34 13.58 -19.73 -11.11
C ILE A 34 12.54 -19.97 -10.02
N GLU A 35 12.86 -19.55 -8.80
CA GLU A 35 12.00 -19.63 -7.62
C GLU A 35 11.82 -18.25 -6.97
N HIS A 36 12.82 -17.39 -7.13
CA HIS A 36 12.83 -16.01 -6.63
C HIS A 36 13.32 -15.08 -7.73
N THR A 37 12.74 -13.90 -7.79
CA THR A 37 13.19 -12.83 -8.68
C THR A 37 13.11 -11.51 -7.96
N GLY A 38 13.89 -10.54 -8.42
CA GLY A 38 13.79 -9.16 -7.97
C GLY A 38 14.28 -8.23 -9.06
N THR A 39 13.55 -7.13 -9.26
CA THR A 39 13.92 -6.07 -10.19
C THR A 39 14.49 -4.88 -9.44
N GLY A 40 15.67 -4.45 -9.83
CA GLY A 40 16.28 -3.25 -9.30
C GLY A 40 15.64 -1.99 -9.86
N THR A 41 15.85 -0.89 -9.16
CA THR A 41 15.45 0.44 -9.62
C THR A 41 16.10 0.79 -10.95
N GLU A 42 15.54 1.76 -11.68
CA GLU A 42 16.11 2.24 -12.94
C GLU A 42 17.60 2.66 -12.79
N GLU A 43 17.94 3.31 -11.68
CA GLU A 43 19.30 3.72 -11.37
C GLU A 43 20.27 2.52 -11.25
N ARG A 44 19.80 1.38 -10.74
CA ARG A 44 20.60 0.15 -10.61
C ARG A 44 20.74 -0.56 -11.95
N GLY A 45 19.70 -0.59 -12.76
CA GLY A 45 19.72 -1.11 -14.13
C GLY A 45 19.97 -2.61 -14.24
N TYR A 46 19.69 -3.40 -13.19
CA TYR A 46 19.83 -4.85 -13.20
C TYR A 46 18.78 -5.53 -12.30
N SER A 47 18.55 -6.79 -12.59
CA SER A 47 17.62 -7.66 -11.88
C SER A 47 18.28 -9.00 -11.57
N TYR A 48 17.65 -9.80 -10.73
CA TYR A 48 18.10 -11.16 -10.46
C TYR A 48 17.00 -12.19 -10.61
N ALA A 49 17.42 -13.40 -10.92
CA ALA A 49 16.62 -14.61 -10.81
C ALA A 49 17.42 -15.65 -10.01
N ALA A 50 16.76 -16.34 -9.08
CA ALA A 50 17.43 -17.29 -8.22
C ALA A 50 16.58 -18.55 -7.99
N SER A 51 17.27 -19.63 -7.68
CA SER A 51 16.72 -20.84 -7.07
C SER A 51 17.13 -20.91 -5.60
N GLU A 52 16.77 -21.97 -4.89
CA GLU A 52 17.30 -22.23 -3.54
C GLU A 52 18.84 -22.37 -3.48
N LYS A 53 19.52 -22.55 -4.61
CA LYS A 53 20.96 -22.90 -4.68
C LYS A 53 21.82 -21.92 -5.46
N GLU A 54 21.24 -21.24 -6.42
CA GLU A 54 21.99 -20.44 -7.39
C GLU A 54 21.25 -19.14 -7.69
N ILE A 55 22.01 -18.11 -8.04
CA ILE A 55 21.52 -16.80 -8.45
C ILE A 55 22.22 -16.35 -9.72
N THR A 56 21.45 -15.70 -10.60
CA THR A 56 21.97 -14.98 -11.77
C THR A 56 21.47 -13.55 -11.72
N VAL A 57 22.37 -12.60 -11.86
CA VAL A 57 22.08 -11.18 -12.00
C VAL A 57 22.36 -10.75 -13.43
N PHE A 58 21.41 -10.05 -14.02
CA PHE A 58 21.45 -9.65 -15.43
C PHE A 58 21.08 -8.17 -15.61
N ASP A 59 21.60 -7.61 -16.68
CA ASP A 59 21.35 -6.25 -17.07
C ASP A 59 19.94 -6.08 -17.63
N ASN A 60 19.18 -5.10 -17.14
CA ASN A 60 17.78 -4.89 -17.53
C ASN A 60 17.59 -4.49 -18.99
N LYS A 61 18.56 -3.79 -19.58
CA LYS A 61 18.46 -3.29 -20.96
C LYS A 61 18.81 -4.33 -22.00
N THR A 62 19.76 -5.21 -21.67
CA THR A 62 20.36 -6.14 -22.64
C THR A 62 20.10 -7.60 -22.35
N GLY A 63 19.64 -7.95 -21.14
CA GLY A 63 19.53 -9.33 -20.67
C GLY A 63 20.89 -10.03 -20.46
N ALA A 64 22.01 -9.31 -20.63
CA ALA A 64 23.32 -9.91 -20.45
C ALA A 64 23.57 -10.25 -18.98
N THR A 65 24.07 -11.46 -18.72
CA THR A 65 24.45 -11.86 -17.37
C THR A 65 25.59 -10.97 -16.87
N ARG A 66 25.40 -10.28 -15.75
CA ARG A 66 26.43 -9.54 -15.04
C ARG A 66 27.30 -10.48 -14.23
N TRP A 67 26.68 -11.36 -13.45
CA TRP A 67 27.33 -12.43 -12.72
C TRP A 67 26.33 -13.55 -12.38
N THR A 68 26.86 -14.72 -12.10
CA THR A 68 26.11 -15.88 -11.61
C THR A 68 26.93 -16.61 -10.56
N GLY A 69 26.29 -17.28 -9.63
CA GLY A 69 27.01 -18.06 -8.63
C GLY A 69 26.11 -18.99 -7.81
N ARG A 70 26.72 -20.03 -7.26
CA ARG A 70 26.07 -20.90 -6.29
C ARG A 70 26.19 -20.30 -4.91
N PHE A 71 25.13 -20.28 -4.14
CA PHE A 71 25.16 -19.72 -2.79
C PHE A 71 26.20 -20.34 -1.87
N LYS A 72 26.46 -21.66 -2.01
CA LYS A 72 27.52 -22.33 -1.24
C LYS A 72 28.94 -21.85 -1.58
N ASP A 73 29.13 -21.34 -2.79
CA ASP A 73 30.43 -20.81 -3.23
C ASP A 73 30.55 -19.33 -2.87
N LEU A 74 29.45 -18.57 -2.98
CA LEU A 74 29.37 -17.16 -2.61
C LEU A 74 29.39 -16.95 -1.09
N ALA A 75 28.67 -17.80 -0.34
CA ALA A 75 28.56 -17.75 1.11
C ALA A 75 28.77 -19.15 1.73
N PRO A 76 30.01 -19.65 1.87
CA PRO A 76 30.32 -21.05 2.20
C PRO A 76 29.77 -21.55 3.53
N ARG A 77 29.36 -20.66 4.44
CA ARG A 77 28.75 -21.02 5.72
C ARG A 77 27.27 -21.40 5.61
N LEU A 78 26.59 -20.97 4.55
CA LEU A 78 25.20 -21.30 4.31
C LEU A 78 25.09 -22.73 3.76
N ASN A 79 24.13 -23.51 4.26
CA ASN A 79 23.84 -24.83 3.69
C ASN A 79 22.79 -24.75 2.58
N LYS A 80 21.81 -23.88 2.78
CA LYS A 80 20.76 -23.54 1.82
C LYS A 80 20.33 -22.10 2.01
N VAL A 81 19.61 -21.55 1.07
CA VAL A 81 18.99 -20.25 1.19
C VAL A 81 17.48 -20.46 1.26
N ASP A 82 16.89 -20.12 2.41
CA ASP A 82 15.45 -20.22 2.62
C ASP A 82 14.74 -18.93 2.20
N GLU A 83 15.46 -17.82 2.21
CA GLU A 83 14.92 -16.51 1.87
C GLU A 83 16.01 -15.58 1.34
N LEU A 84 15.64 -14.78 0.33
CA LEU A 84 16.46 -13.70 -0.22
C LEU A 84 15.74 -12.38 -0.02
N VAL A 85 16.45 -11.40 0.53
CA VAL A 85 15.91 -10.04 0.73
C VAL A 85 16.85 -9.03 0.09
N PRO A 86 16.47 -8.43 -1.04
CA PRO A 86 17.25 -7.36 -1.66
C PRO A 86 16.99 -6.02 -0.93
N PHE A 87 18.05 -5.30 -0.62
CA PHE A 87 18.01 -3.91 -0.20
C PHE A 87 18.63 -3.07 -1.29
N TRP A 88 17.80 -2.62 -2.22
CA TRP A 88 18.23 -1.96 -3.44
C TRP A 88 18.95 -0.63 -3.17
N GLU A 89 18.53 0.11 -2.17
CA GLU A 89 19.12 1.39 -1.78
C GLU A 89 20.59 1.24 -1.37
N SER A 90 20.92 0.22 -0.59
CA SER A 90 22.30 -0.09 -0.16
C SER A 90 23.05 -1.01 -1.12
N ASN A 91 22.36 -1.51 -2.15
CA ASN A 91 22.92 -2.43 -3.12
C ASN A 91 23.43 -3.75 -2.51
N VAL A 92 22.71 -4.30 -1.53
CA VAL A 92 23.07 -5.55 -0.88
C VAL A 92 21.92 -6.55 -0.94
N LEU A 93 22.28 -7.83 -0.91
CA LEU A 93 21.36 -8.96 -0.85
C LEU A 93 21.61 -9.76 0.41
N PHE A 94 20.59 -9.86 1.26
CA PHE A 94 20.61 -10.74 2.41
C PHE A 94 20.16 -12.14 2.02
N LEU A 95 20.91 -13.13 2.49
CA LEU A 95 20.62 -14.55 2.38
C LEU A 95 20.38 -15.11 3.76
N PHE A 96 19.24 -15.74 3.96
CA PHE A 96 18.88 -16.37 5.24
C PHE A 96 18.89 -17.90 5.08
N ASP A 97 19.68 -18.58 5.93
CA ASP A 97 19.61 -20.04 6.15
C ASP A 97 19.00 -20.27 7.53
N ARG A 98 17.74 -20.70 7.55
CA ARG A 98 16.96 -20.89 8.78
C ARG A 98 17.08 -22.32 9.26
N LYS A 99 17.99 -22.57 10.15
CA LYS A 99 18.14 -23.86 10.83
C LYS A 99 17.84 -23.67 12.31
N MET A 100 16.84 -24.35 12.83
CA MET A 100 16.42 -24.25 14.23
C MET A 100 17.62 -24.21 15.19
N GLY A 101 17.87 -23.04 15.79
CA GLY A 101 19.00 -22.77 16.68
C GLY A 101 20.36 -22.62 16.01
N LYS A 102 20.43 -22.51 14.68
CA LYS A 102 21.67 -22.35 13.89
C LYS A 102 21.45 -21.47 12.67
N ASP A 103 20.56 -20.49 12.77
CA ASP A 103 20.31 -19.56 11.68
C ASP A 103 21.59 -18.83 11.29
N GLN A 104 21.76 -18.62 10.00
CA GLN A 104 22.88 -17.88 9.45
C GLN A 104 22.36 -16.82 8.49
N ILE A 105 23.00 -15.68 8.51
CA ILE A 105 22.74 -14.57 7.59
C ILE A 105 24.03 -14.27 6.84
N ALA A 106 23.95 -14.15 5.53
CA ALA A 106 25.04 -13.63 4.72
C ALA A 106 24.54 -12.42 3.94
N CYS A 107 25.45 -11.48 3.71
CA CYS A 107 25.21 -10.28 2.93
C CYS A 107 26.15 -10.28 1.73
N LEU A 108 25.58 -10.20 0.52
CA LEU A 108 26.32 -10.08 -0.73
C LEU A 108 26.21 -8.66 -1.29
N ASP A 109 27.25 -8.21 -1.97
CA ASP A 109 27.15 -7.06 -2.86
C ASP A 109 26.42 -7.47 -4.14
N MET A 110 25.32 -6.79 -4.48
CA MET A 110 24.53 -7.16 -5.65
C MET A 110 25.20 -6.83 -6.97
N SER A 111 26.19 -5.92 -6.99
CA SER A 111 26.86 -5.53 -8.23
C SER A 111 27.78 -6.63 -8.78
N ASP A 112 28.40 -7.42 -7.92
CA ASP A 112 29.43 -8.41 -8.29
C ASP A 112 29.29 -9.78 -7.62
N GLY A 113 28.34 -9.95 -6.71
CA GLY A 113 28.10 -11.19 -5.96
C GLY A 113 29.09 -11.46 -4.84
N ARG A 114 29.98 -10.51 -4.52
CA ARG A 114 30.99 -10.68 -3.48
C ARG A 114 30.37 -10.76 -2.10
N LEU A 115 30.82 -11.71 -1.28
CA LEU A 115 30.45 -11.79 0.13
C LEU A 115 31.04 -10.57 0.87
N LEU A 116 30.16 -9.78 1.48
CA LEU A 116 30.53 -8.66 2.32
C LEU A 116 30.80 -9.14 3.75
N TRP A 117 29.85 -9.88 4.31
CA TRP A 117 29.94 -10.48 5.64
C TRP A 117 28.97 -11.64 5.80
N ALA A 118 29.18 -12.47 6.83
CA ALA A 118 28.26 -13.51 7.27
C ALA A 118 28.30 -13.66 8.79
N THR A 119 27.15 -13.97 9.38
CA THR A 119 27.01 -14.08 10.84
C THR A 119 26.02 -15.17 11.22
N ASP A 120 26.27 -15.82 12.38
CA ASP A 120 25.39 -16.75 13.07
C ASP A 120 24.92 -16.23 14.45
N LYS A 121 25.21 -14.94 14.71
CA LYS A 121 24.90 -14.32 16.02
C LYS A 121 23.40 -14.10 16.26
N TYR A 122 22.61 -14.03 15.19
CA TYR A 122 21.19 -13.64 15.26
C TYR A 122 20.32 -14.83 14.91
N GLN A 123 19.43 -15.17 15.81
CA GLN A 123 18.52 -16.30 15.65
C GLN A 123 17.08 -15.82 15.50
N ASN A 124 16.26 -16.54 14.71
CA ASN A 124 14.87 -16.24 14.42
C ASN A 124 14.65 -14.87 13.78
N VAL A 125 15.59 -14.45 12.95
CA VAL A 125 15.48 -13.22 12.14
C VAL A 125 14.82 -13.53 10.81
N THR A 126 13.86 -12.71 10.44
CA THR A 126 13.17 -12.72 9.16
C THR A 126 13.25 -11.34 8.54
N ASP A 127 12.76 -11.17 7.31
CA ASP A 127 12.59 -9.85 6.68
C ASP A 127 11.79 -8.87 7.56
N GLU A 128 10.77 -9.36 8.29
CA GLU A 128 9.97 -8.54 9.20
C GLU A 128 10.75 -7.96 10.39
N ASN A 129 11.89 -8.56 10.73
CA ASN A 129 12.75 -8.10 11.83
C ASN A 129 13.80 -7.08 11.41
N VAL A 130 14.02 -6.91 10.10
CA VAL A 130 15.11 -6.11 9.56
C VAL A 130 14.53 -4.88 8.86
N VAL A 131 14.95 -3.72 9.28
CA VAL A 131 14.59 -2.44 8.66
C VAL A 131 15.86 -1.74 8.23
N TYR A 132 15.98 -1.46 6.95
CA TYR A 132 17.06 -0.64 6.40
C TYR A 132 16.74 0.85 6.58
N ILE A 133 17.73 1.63 7.00
CA ILE A 133 17.63 3.08 7.15
C ILE A 133 18.64 3.72 6.21
N PRO A 134 18.19 4.18 5.03
CA PRO A 134 19.07 4.62 3.94
C PRO A 134 20.01 5.76 4.33
N GLU A 135 19.50 6.73 5.09
CA GLU A 135 20.24 7.93 5.50
C GLU A 135 21.49 7.61 6.31
N LEU A 136 21.56 6.40 6.86
CA LEU A 136 22.63 5.98 7.77
C LEU A 136 23.37 4.72 7.28
N ASP A 137 22.99 4.21 6.12
CA ASP A 137 23.49 2.96 5.51
C ASP A 137 23.62 1.82 6.53
N GLY A 138 22.51 1.60 7.27
CA GLY A 138 22.49 0.63 8.34
C GLY A 138 21.15 -0.07 8.53
N PHE A 139 21.20 -1.18 9.26
CA PHE A 139 20.04 -1.99 9.59
C PHE A 139 19.71 -1.91 11.07
N ALA A 140 18.42 -1.67 11.35
CA ALA A 140 17.83 -1.91 12.66
C ALA A 140 17.31 -3.35 12.67
N ILE A 141 17.95 -4.23 13.44
CA ILE A 141 17.57 -5.64 13.56
C ILE A 141 16.87 -5.87 14.91
N SER A 142 15.61 -6.21 14.86
CA SER A 142 14.78 -6.46 16.04
C SER A 142 14.91 -7.91 16.48
N LEU A 143 15.47 -8.14 17.65
CA LEU A 143 15.62 -9.45 18.29
C LEU A 143 14.68 -9.57 19.49
N LYS A 144 14.50 -10.80 20.00
CA LYS A 144 13.62 -11.07 21.14
C LYS A 144 13.83 -10.13 22.33
N GLU A 145 15.08 -9.83 22.65
CA GLU A 145 15.43 -9.09 23.88
C GLU A 145 16.11 -7.75 23.62
N ARG A 146 16.48 -7.47 22.36
CA ARG A 146 17.23 -6.27 22.02
C ARG A 146 17.00 -5.80 20.58
N LEU A 147 17.16 -4.52 20.35
CA LEU A 147 17.33 -3.90 19.04
C LEU A 147 18.85 -3.77 18.79
N VAL A 148 19.30 -4.16 17.61
CA VAL A 148 20.68 -4.06 17.17
C VAL A 148 20.77 -3.07 16.03
N TRP A 149 21.78 -2.21 16.04
CA TRP A 149 22.17 -1.39 14.91
C TRP A 149 23.42 -1.94 14.24
N MET A 150 23.30 -2.27 12.97
CA MET A 150 24.36 -2.89 12.17
C MET A 150 24.61 -2.09 10.92
N MET A 151 25.88 -1.86 10.58
CA MET A 151 26.29 -1.24 9.32
C MET A 151 26.03 -2.18 8.15
N ALA A 152 25.38 -1.68 7.08
CA ALA A 152 24.91 -2.52 5.99
C ALA A 152 26.05 -3.26 5.26
N ARG A 153 27.12 -2.57 4.94
CA ARG A 153 28.19 -3.14 4.11
C ARG A 153 29.31 -3.85 4.88
N THR A 154 29.45 -3.58 6.16
CA THR A 154 30.53 -4.19 6.98
C THR A 154 30.03 -5.27 7.93
N GLY A 155 28.73 -5.31 8.23
CA GLY A 155 28.15 -6.20 9.23
C GLY A 155 28.59 -5.87 10.67
N GLU A 156 29.20 -4.69 10.88
CA GLU A 156 29.62 -4.25 12.21
C GLU A 156 28.42 -3.87 13.07
N GLU A 157 28.27 -4.56 14.20
CA GLU A 157 27.31 -4.16 15.23
C GLU A 157 27.86 -2.93 15.96
N ARG A 158 27.27 -1.77 15.71
CA ARG A 158 27.68 -0.51 16.34
C ARG A 158 27.22 -0.41 17.79
N TRP A 159 25.98 -0.82 18.02
CA TRP A 159 25.40 -0.85 19.37
C TRP A 159 24.18 -1.77 19.42
N SER A 160 23.73 -2.07 20.64
CA SER A 160 22.43 -2.71 20.88
C SER A 160 21.78 -2.15 22.14
N THR A 161 20.45 -2.21 22.20
CA THR A 161 19.66 -1.79 23.36
C THR A 161 18.55 -2.78 23.65
N ASP A 162 18.32 -3.07 24.94
CA ASP A 162 17.24 -3.91 25.44
C ASP A 162 15.98 -3.12 25.82
N LYS A 163 16.04 -1.79 25.69
CA LYS A 163 14.95 -0.89 26.07
C LYS A 163 13.84 -0.79 25.03
N PHE A 164 14.11 -1.16 23.77
CA PHE A 164 13.11 -1.18 22.71
C PHE A 164 12.64 -2.60 22.45
N LYS A 165 11.32 -2.86 22.54
CA LYS A 165 10.71 -4.18 22.33
C LYS A 165 9.79 -4.17 21.12
N GLY A 166 9.69 -5.32 20.45
CA GLY A 166 8.98 -5.45 19.18
C GLY A 166 9.87 -5.13 18.00
N VAL A 167 9.29 -5.02 16.81
CA VAL A 167 9.99 -4.61 15.60
C VAL A 167 9.76 -3.14 15.31
N VAL A 168 10.65 -2.53 14.56
CA VAL A 168 10.49 -1.15 14.09
C VAL A 168 9.31 -1.10 13.12
N GLY A 169 8.29 -0.33 13.43
CA GLY A 169 7.11 -0.10 12.60
C GLY A 169 7.34 1.00 11.59
N GLN A 170 7.41 2.21 12.09
CA GLN A 170 7.72 3.42 11.32
C GLN A 170 8.85 4.18 12.01
N TYR A 171 9.59 4.96 11.24
CA TYR A 171 10.63 5.82 11.77
C TYR A 171 10.77 7.10 10.95
N VAL A 172 11.31 8.13 11.59
CA VAL A 172 11.72 9.39 10.94
C VAL A 172 13.09 9.79 11.45
N VAL A 173 14.03 9.99 10.55
CA VAL A 173 15.36 10.54 10.89
C VAL A 173 15.22 12.04 11.16
N THR A 174 15.64 12.48 12.35
CA THR A 174 15.44 13.86 12.83
C THR A 174 16.69 14.73 12.78
N GLY A 175 17.68 14.34 11.97
CA GLY A 175 19.00 14.99 11.95
C GLY A 175 19.86 14.63 13.17
N ASP A 176 21.10 15.11 13.21
CA ASP A 176 22.05 14.86 14.30
C ASP A 176 22.23 13.38 14.69
N ASN A 177 22.10 12.47 13.73
CA ASN A 177 22.12 11.01 13.94
C ASN A 177 21.07 10.54 14.97
N LYS A 178 19.91 11.13 15.00
CA LYS A 178 18.80 10.74 15.87
C LYS A 178 17.61 10.34 15.01
N LEU A 179 16.81 9.43 15.51
CA LEU A 179 15.52 9.09 14.90
C LEU A 179 14.42 8.94 15.94
N VAL A 180 13.21 9.22 15.51
CA VAL A 180 11.98 8.82 16.21
C VAL A 180 11.46 7.57 15.57
N MET A 181 11.05 6.59 16.37
CA MET A 181 10.45 5.36 15.87
C MET A 181 9.36 4.83 16.78
N VAL A 182 8.44 4.11 16.18
CA VAL A 182 7.39 3.34 16.85
C VAL A 182 7.59 1.85 16.62
N ASN A 183 7.16 1.06 17.58
CA ASN A 183 7.23 -0.40 17.50
C ASN A 183 5.89 -1.02 17.11
N PHE A 184 5.94 -2.28 16.67
CA PHE A 184 4.79 -3.17 16.64
C PHE A 184 5.24 -4.62 16.80
N VAL A 185 4.29 -5.53 17.05
CA VAL A 185 4.55 -6.97 17.04
C VAL A 185 3.79 -7.60 15.88
N PRO A 186 4.47 -8.14 14.87
CA PRO A 186 3.83 -8.94 13.82
C PRO A 186 3.12 -10.15 14.40
N GLY A 187 1.97 -10.50 13.86
CA GLY A 187 1.15 -11.58 14.41
C GLY A 187 1.80 -12.96 14.40
N ASN A 188 2.72 -13.23 13.50
CA ASN A 188 3.52 -14.45 13.41
C ASN A 188 4.71 -14.47 14.39
N LEU A 189 5.18 -13.30 14.84
CA LEU A 189 6.31 -13.15 15.76
C LEU A 189 5.90 -12.82 17.19
N GLY A 190 4.63 -12.63 17.47
CA GLY A 190 4.12 -12.18 18.77
C GLY A 190 4.64 -12.99 19.97
N ALA A 191 4.84 -14.30 19.80
CA ALA A 191 5.38 -15.16 20.85
C ALA A 191 6.86 -14.90 21.18
N LEU A 192 7.61 -14.25 20.30
CA LEU A 192 9.02 -13.93 20.51
C LEU A 192 9.24 -12.71 21.40
N PHE A 193 8.24 -11.84 21.51
CA PHE A 193 8.36 -10.55 22.20
C PHE A 193 7.62 -10.57 23.55
N SER A 194 8.27 -11.02 24.59
CA SER A 194 7.75 -10.93 25.95
C SER A 194 7.95 -9.52 26.53
N GLY A 195 6.98 -9.05 27.32
CA GLY A 195 7.01 -7.72 27.92
C GLY A 195 6.83 -6.58 26.91
N TYR A 196 6.24 -6.89 25.74
CA TYR A 196 5.89 -5.92 24.73
C TYR A 196 4.87 -4.89 25.24
N LYS A 197 5.10 -3.66 24.87
CA LYS A 197 4.18 -2.54 25.05
C LYS A 197 4.27 -1.62 23.84
N ASN A 198 3.23 -0.85 23.60
CA ASN A 198 3.28 0.22 22.58
C ASN A 198 4.37 1.22 22.97
N GLN A 199 5.37 1.40 22.14
CA GLN A 199 6.46 2.35 22.38
C GLN A 199 6.59 3.32 21.21
N ILE A 200 6.75 4.60 21.55
CA ILE A 200 7.34 5.62 20.70
C ILE A 200 8.60 6.11 21.40
N VAL A 201 9.71 6.13 20.68
CA VAL A 201 11.02 6.48 21.26
C VAL A 201 11.76 7.44 20.35
N ARG A 202 12.63 8.27 20.93
CA ARG A 202 13.70 8.94 20.21
C ARG A 202 15.03 8.34 20.64
N ILE A 203 15.83 7.92 19.68
CA ILE A 203 17.09 7.23 19.90
C ILE A 203 18.25 7.97 19.27
N ASP A 204 19.38 7.98 19.93
CA ASP A 204 20.66 8.43 19.40
C ASP A 204 21.35 7.26 18.71
N LEU A 205 21.52 7.34 17.40
CA LEU A 205 22.06 6.28 16.57
C LEU A 205 23.58 6.12 16.67
N THR A 206 24.27 7.08 17.29
CA THR A 206 25.71 6.95 17.52
C THR A 206 26.05 5.94 18.61
N ASN A 207 25.13 5.75 19.57
CA ASN A 207 25.40 4.94 20.78
C ASN A 207 24.21 4.08 21.25
N GLY A 208 23.04 4.17 20.61
CA GLY A 208 21.84 3.42 20.97
C GLY A 208 21.10 3.90 22.23
N ASN A 209 21.45 5.08 22.74
CA ASN A 209 20.78 5.64 23.91
C ASN A 209 19.38 6.13 23.56
N ILE A 210 18.38 5.64 24.30
CA ILE A 210 17.04 6.20 24.23
C ILE A 210 17.03 7.54 24.96
N LEU A 211 16.80 8.60 24.20
CA LEU A 211 16.75 9.97 24.71
C LEU A 211 15.46 10.22 25.48
N TRP A 212 14.36 9.71 24.97
CA TRP A 212 13.08 9.63 25.66
C TRP A 212 12.25 8.46 25.12
N GLU A 213 11.29 8.04 25.92
CA GLU A 213 10.33 7.00 25.62
C GLU A 213 8.94 7.42 26.10
N ASN A 214 7.91 7.12 25.30
CA ASN A 214 6.52 7.23 25.71
C ASN A 214 5.71 6.05 25.14
N THR A 215 4.44 5.98 25.49
CA THR A 215 3.50 4.99 24.94
C THR A 215 2.54 5.68 23.98
N TYR A 216 2.12 4.95 22.95
CA TYR A 216 1.06 5.42 22.06
C TYR A 216 -0.23 4.60 22.25
N VAL A 217 -1.38 5.21 21.90
CA VAL A 217 -2.70 4.59 21.96
C VAL A 217 -3.00 3.93 20.61
N GLY A 218 -3.61 2.76 20.64
CA GLY A 218 -4.03 2.03 19.45
C GLY A 218 -3.50 0.61 19.38
N ARG A 219 -3.73 -0.05 18.25
CA ARG A 219 -3.28 -1.42 18.05
C ARG A 219 -1.81 -1.46 17.65
N ALA A 220 -1.00 -1.93 18.54
CA ALA A 220 0.41 -2.19 18.27
C ALA A 220 0.65 -3.57 17.65
N GLU A 221 -0.25 -4.52 17.88
CA GLU A 221 -0.16 -5.88 17.34
C GLU A 221 -0.95 -6.01 16.07
N ARG A 222 -0.30 -6.54 15.03
CA ARG A 222 -0.94 -6.91 13.80
C ARG A 222 -1.22 -8.39 13.73
N LYS A 223 -2.47 -8.69 13.46
CA LYS A 223 -2.88 -10.09 13.28
C LYS A 223 -2.64 -10.58 11.86
N VAL A 224 -2.53 -9.70 10.87
CA VAL A 224 -2.60 -10.16 9.49
C VAL A 224 -1.66 -9.48 8.49
N ILE A 225 -1.12 -8.27 8.63
CA ILE A 225 -0.60 -7.59 7.44
C ILE A 225 0.57 -6.64 7.64
N SER A 226 1.13 -6.22 6.48
CA SER A 226 2.34 -5.45 6.33
C SER A 226 2.39 -4.15 7.15
N LYS A 227 3.59 -3.71 7.43
CA LYS A 227 3.95 -2.54 8.25
C LYS A 227 3.30 -1.23 7.79
N GLU A 228 2.98 -1.15 6.51
CA GLU A 228 2.64 0.09 5.80
C GLU A 228 1.28 0.69 6.17
N PHE A 229 0.37 -0.13 6.68
CA PHE A 229 -1.00 0.31 6.96
C PHE A 229 -1.28 0.75 8.40
N LEU A 230 -0.31 0.69 9.31
CA LEU A 230 -0.59 0.93 10.73
C LEU A 230 -0.38 2.36 11.17
N TYR A 231 0.68 2.99 10.70
CA TYR A 231 1.15 4.24 11.21
C TYR A 231 1.59 5.16 10.08
N ASP A 232 1.39 6.42 10.29
CA ASP A 232 2.13 7.44 9.61
C ASP A 232 2.78 8.29 10.69
N LEU A 233 4.09 8.43 10.62
CA LEU A 233 4.91 9.10 11.61
C LEU A 233 5.65 10.24 10.93
N ASP A 234 5.36 11.47 11.35
CA ASP A 234 5.96 12.68 10.83
C ASP A 234 6.60 13.52 11.93
N VAL A 235 7.63 14.26 11.57
CA VAL A 235 8.24 15.27 12.45
C VAL A 235 8.20 16.64 11.77
N VAL A 236 7.50 17.58 12.39
CA VAL A 236 7.37 18.95 11.89
C VAL A 236 7.78 19.92 12.99
N GLY A 237 8.89 20.63 12.80
CA GLY A 237 9.47 21.51 13.80
C GLY A 237 9.87 20.75 15.07
N ASP A 238 9.31 21.13 16.20
CA ASP A 238 9.54 20.53 17.51
C ASP A 238 8.48 19.47 17.90
N LYS A 239 7.67 19.00 16.96
CA LYS A 239 6.57 18.07 17.21
C LYS A 239 6.67 16.80 16.40
N VAL A 240 6.28 15.71 17.02
CA VAL A 240 6.12 14.38 16.42
C VAL A 240 4.63 14.10 16.27
N PHE A 241 4.20 13.84 15.05
CA PHE A 241 2.83 13.48 14.70
C PHE A 241 2.74 12.00 14.40
N LEU A 242 1.95 11.27 15.17
CA LEU A 242 1.64 9.85 14.93
C LEU A 242 0.18 9.72 14.53
N ARG A 243 -0.07 9.37 13.27
CA ARG A 243 -1.40 9.03 12.77
C ARG A 243 -1.65 7.53 12.97
N MET A 244 -2.60 7.24 13.84
CA MET A 244 -3.03 5.89 14.12
C MET A 244 -4.36 5.93 14.88
N ASN A 245 -5.44 5.50 14.26
CA ASN A 245 -6.79 5.65 14.82
C ASN A 245 -7.03 7.07 15.37
N GLY A 246 -6.78 8.10 14.54
CA GLY A 246 -6.74 9.49 14.93
C GLY A 246 -5.33 10.07 14.93
N MET A 247 -5.09 11.07 15.75
CA MET A 247 -3.81 11.76 15.83
C MET A 247 -3.30 11.79 17.26
N GLN A 248 -2.00 11.56 17.43
CA GLN A 248 -1.29 11.70 18.70
C GLN A 248 -0.06 12.57 18.45
N VAL A 249 0.16 13.55 19.30
CA VAL A 249 1.25 14.52 19.13
C VAL A 249 2.13 14.55 20.36
N TYR A 250 3.43 14.49 20.11
CA TYR A 250 4.47 14.49 21.15
C TYR A 250 5.46 15.62 20.91
N ASP A 251 6.03 16.13 21.97
CA ASP A 251 7.17 17.06 21.90
C ASP A 251 8.43 16.30 21.48
N LEU A 252 9.10 16.77 20.44
CA LEU A 252 10.28 16.08 19.87
C LEU A 252 11.43 16.00 20.86
N ASN A 253 11.60 17.00 21.74
CA ASN A 253 12.77 17.06 22.61
C ASN A 253 12.59 16.27 23.90
N THR A 254 11.37 16.25 24.43
CA THR A 254 11.07 15.65 25.75
C THR A 254 10.30 14.35 25.65
N GLY A 255 9.66 14.05 24.51
CA GLY A 255 8.74 12.93 24.34
C GLY A 255 7.41 13.09 25.06
N ALA A 256 7.16 14.25 25.67
CA ALA A 256 5.90 14.51 26.36
C ALA A 256 4.73 14.46 25.37
N ASN A 257 3.66 13.72 25.71
CA ASN A 257 2.44 13.77 24.91
C ASN A 257 1.79 15.14 25.07
N ILE A 258 1.65 15.87 23.97
CA ILE A 258 1.01 17.19 23.94
C ILE A 258 -0.50 17.00 23.96
N TYR A 259 -1.02 16.12 23.09
CA TYR A 259 -2.43 15.72 23.07
C TYR A 259 -2.63 14.39 22.33
N THR A 260 -3.79 13.80 22.55
CA THR A 260 -4.26 12.59 21.85
C THR A 260 -5.69 12.79 21.40
N ALA A 261 -5.89 12.85 20.08
CA ALA A 261 -7.20 12.82 19.41
C ALA A 261 -7.41 11.45 18.72
N ALA A 262 -6.97 10.38 19.39
CA ALA A 262 -7.07 9.00 18.92
C ALA A 262 -8.28 8.29 19.53
N PHE A 263 -8.75 7.24 18.86
CA PHE A 263 -9.83 6.37 19.33
C PHE A 263 -9.56 4.93 18.92
N ASP A 264 -10.14 3.99 19.66
CA ASP A 264 -10.05 2.56 19.31
C ASP A 264 -11.27 2.17 18.45
N TYR A 265 -11.00 1.82 17.20
CA TYR A 265 -12.01 1.35 16.27
C TYR A 265 -11.60 0.01 15.64
N THR A 266 -12.52 -0.95 15.66
CA THR A 266 -12.29 -2.27 15.10
C THR A 266 -13.29 -2.55 13.99
N PRO A 267 -12.91 -2.40 12.71
CA PRO A 267 -13.81 -2.60 11.58
C PRO A 267 -14.06 -4.07 11.22
N ASP A 268 -13.45 -5.05 11.88
CA ASP A 268 -13.49 -6.48 11.54
C ASP A 268 -14.91 -7.09 11.42
N LYS A 269 -15.92 -6.41 12.00
CA LYS A 269 -17.32 -6.84 11.93
C LYS A 269 -18.11 -6.27 10.75
N LEU A 270 -17.51 -5.41 9.96
CA LEU A 270 -18.16 -4.81 8.78
C LEU A 270 -18.40 -5.83 7.68
N VAL A 271 -17.48 -6.77 7.56
CA VAL A 271 -17.48 -7.83 6.55
C VAL A 271 -17.33 -9.17 7.26
N GLY A 272 -17.97 -10.21 6.76
CA GLY A 272 -17.83 -11.56 7.31
C GLY A 272 -16.48 -12.17 6.95
N ALA A 273 -15.81 -12.80 7.92
CA ALA A 273 -14.62 -13.59 7.65
C ALA A 273 -14.96 -14.79 6.75
N PRO A 274 -14.14 -15.11 5.75
CA PRO A 274 -14.33 -16.31 4.94
C PRO A 274 -14.16 -17.58 5.77
N ALA A 275 -14.82 -18.66 5.34
CA ALA A 275 -14.70 -19.96 5.99
C ALA A 275 -13.24 -20.43 5.98
N GLY A 276 -12.76 -20.94 7.10
CA GLY A 276 -11.37 -21.40 7.24
C GLY A 276 -10.34 -20.29 7.52
N ALA A 277 -10.77 -19.03 7.62
CA ALA A 277 -9.86 -17.95 7.97
C ALA A 277 -9.27 -18.15 9.37
N LYS A 278 -7.95 -18.11 9.45
CA LYS A 278 -7.19 -18.14 10.72
C LYS A 278 -6.88 -16.74 11.22
N LYS A 279 -6.72 -15.82 10.27
CA LYS A 279 -6.54 -14.39 10.53
C LYS A 279 -7.45 -13.62 9.58
N PHE A 280 -8.04 -12.55 10.06
CA PHE A 280 -8.96 -11.71 9.29
C PHE A 280 -8.91 -10.28 9.80
N GLY A 281 -8.90 -9.34 8.89
CA GLY A 281 -8.97 -7.90 9.17
C GLY A 281 -9.68 -7.14 8.08
N VAL A 282 -10.22 -5.98 8.46
CA VAL A 282 -10.83 -5.00 7.53
C VAL A 282 -10.10 -3.68 7.72
N TYR A 283 -9.72 -3.06 6.62
CA TYR A 283 -8.89 -1.85 6.55
C TYR A 283 -9.59 -0.79 5.71
N HIS A 284 -9.09 0.44 5.79
CA HIS A 284 -9.63 1.60 5.06
C HIS A 284 -11.14 1.82 5.28
N ALA A 285 -11.64 1.45 6.46
CA ALA A 285 -13.04 1.69 6.83
C ALA A 285 -13.24 3.02 7.58
N VAL A 286 -12.15 3.65 7.98
CA VAL A 286 -12.12 4.94 8.69
C VAL A 286 -11.10 5.83 8.00
N ALA A 287 -11.52 7.03 7.62
CA ALA A 287 -10.65 8.01 7.01
C ALA A 287 -9.54 8.46 7.96
N ASP A 288 -8.37 8.69 7.40
CA ASP A 288 -7.24 9.27 8.11
C ASP A 288 -7.52 10.71 8.53
N PRO A 289 -6.89 11.19 9.59
CA PRO A 289 -6.91 12.59 9.97
C PRO A 289 -6.38 13.50 8.85
N VAL A 290 -7.02 14.64 8.66
CA VAL A 290 -6.62 15.64 7.65
C VAL A 290 -6.14 16.90 8.34
N VAL A 291 -4.95 17.37 7.95
CA VAL A 291 -4.35 18.61 8.45
C VAL A 291 -4.42 19.67 7.35
N VAL A 292 -5.00 20.84 7.66
CA VAL A 292 -5.03 22.00 6.76
C VAL A 292 -4.62 23.25 7.57
N GLY A 293 -3.43 23.76 7.31
CA GLY A 293 -2.87 24.85 8.10
C GLY A 293 -2.69 24.47 9.57
N ASP A 294 -3.34 25.20 10.47
CA ASP A 294 -3.35 24.91 11.90
C ASP A 294 -4.56 24.07 12.36
N ASP A 295 -5.41 23.67 11.44
CA ASP A 295 -6.59 22.87 11.71
C ASP A 295 -6.30 21.37 11.52
N LEU A 296 -6.76 20.56 12.46
CA LEU A 296 -6.74 19.10 12.40
C LEU A 296 -8.18 18.58 12.43
N TYR A 297 -8.56 17.83 11.41
CA TYR A 297 -9.85 17.16 11.31
C TYR A 297 -9.69 15.67 11.58
N VAL A 298 -10.49 15.14 12.51
CA VAL A 298 -10.44 13.73 12.94
C VAL A 298 -11.84 13.15 12.87
N LEU A 299 -11.97 11.97 12.27
CA LEU A 299 -13.20 11.20 12.27
C LEU A 299 -13.24 10.34 13.53
N ASP A 300 -14.16 10.62 14.45
CA ASP A 300 -14.37 9.83 15.67
C ASP A 300 -15.45 8.77 15.44
N MET A 301 -15.03 7.53 15.33
CA MET A 301 -15.89 6.33 15.19
C MET A 301 -15.81 5.41 16.41
N SER A 302 -15.34 5.90 17.55
CA SER A 302 -15.20 5.12 18.80
C SER A 302 -16.54 4.54 19.29
N ASN A 303 -17.63 5.23 19.04
CA ASN A 303 -18.99 4.72 19.29
C ASN A 303 -19.63 4.22 17.99
N LYS A 304 -19.96 2.93 17.95
CA LYS A 304 -20.61 2.30 16.78
C LYS A 304 -21.96 2.93 16.36
N LYS A 305 -22.62 3.64 17.28
CA LYS A 305 -23.91 4.26 17.05
C LYS A 305 -23.85 5.75 16.79
N SER A 306 -22.77 6.40 17.19
CA SER A 306 -22.63 7.85 17.15
C SER A 306 -21.24 8.19 16.64
N GLN A 307 -21.16 8.71 15.43
CA GLN A 307 -19.94 9.05 14.73
C GLN A 307 -19.92 10.55 14.45
N TYR A 308 -18.73 11.15 14.50
CA TYR A 308 -18.58 12.59 14.42
C TYR A 308 -17.31 12.98 13.67
N VAL A 309 -17.35 14.10 12.98
CA VAL A 309 -16.14 14.84 12.64
C VAL A 309 -15.81 15.78 13.79
N LYS A 310 -14.55 15.82 14.19
CA LYS A 310 -14.04 16.73 15.21
C LYS A 310 -12.91 17.57 14.61
N LYS A 311 -12.94 18.86 14.89
CA LYS A 311 -11.88 19.79 14.52
C LYS A 311 -11.10 20.19 15.74
N TYR A 312 -9.79 20.13 15.66
CA TYR A 312 -8.86 20.54 16.70
C TYR A 312 -7.91 21.60 16.17
N ASP A 313 -7.44 22.46 17.06
CA ASP A 313 -6.21 23.21 16.83
C ASP A 313 -5.03 22.22 16.87
N LYS A 314 -4.30 22.11 15.78
CA LYS A 314 -3.21 21.14 15.60
C LYS A 314 -2.08 21.31 16.60
N ASN A 315 -1.82 22.55 17.03
CA ASN A 315 -0.67 22.86 17.88
C ASN A 315 -0.95 22.60 19.37
N SER A 316 -2.16 22.92 19.83
CA SER A 316 -2.56 22.80 21.24
C SER A 316 -3.41 21.57 21.53
N GLY A 317 -4.00 20.92 20.50
CA GLY A 317 -4.98 19.85 20.67
C GLY A 317 -6.32 20.32 21.22
N LYS A 318 -6.58 21.64 21.25
CA LYS A 318 -7.87 22.17 21.69
C LYS A 318 -8.96 21.77 20.71
N LEU A 319 -10.01 21.12 21.19
CA LEU A 319 -11.21 20.84 20.41
C LEU A 319 -11.90 22.17 20.08
N LEU A 320 -12.04 22.47 18.78
CA LEU A 320 -12.68 23.69 18.28
C LEU A 320 -14.18 23.48 18.07
N TRP A 321 -14.56 22.37 17.44
CA TRP A 321 -15.95 21.97 17.28
C TRP A 321 -16.12 20.46 17.05
N THR A 322 -17.34 19.97 17.25
CA THR A 322 -17.80 18.61 16.91
C THR A 322 -19.01 18.74 15.99
N SER A 323 -19.04 17.98 14.90
CA SER A 323 -20.17 17.97 13.98
C SER A 323 -21.43 17.40 14.63
N PRO A 324 -22.63 17.58 14.02
CA PRO A 324 -23.77 16.73 14.30
C PRO A 324 -23.43 15.26 14.05
N GLU A 325 -24.20 14.37 14.65
CA GLU A 325 -24.04 12.92 14.48
C GLU A 325 -24.18 12.49 13.02
N ILE A 326 -23.18 11.73 12.53
CA ILE A 326 -23.21 11.09 11.22
C ILE A 326 -24.07 9.84 11.34
N LYS A 327 -25.29 9.90 10.82
CA LYS A 327 -26.25 8.80 10.95
C LYS A 327 -25.99 7.68 9.96
N GLU A 328 -26.19 6.44 10.42
CA GLU A 328 -26.19 5.23 9.60
C GLU A 328 -24.87 4.94 8.85
N ALA A 329 -23.77 5.62 9.15
CA ALA A 329 -22.50 5.31 8.55
C ALA A 329 -21.86 4.07 9.22
N ARG A 330 -21.54 3.06 8.43
CA ARG A 330 -20.82 1.85 8.90
C ARG A 330 -19.35 1.93 8.59
N ALA A 331 -19.00 2.54 7.46
CA ALA A 331 -17.63 2.88 7.06
C ALA A 331 -17.64 4.31 6.51
N ILE A 332 -16.55 5.02 6.74
CA ILE A 332 -16.26 6.34 6.19
C ILE A 332 -14.80 6.30 5.71
N PRO A 333 -14.55 5.70 4.55
CA PRO A 333 -13.19 5.40 4.11
C PRO A 333 -12.38 6.64 3.70
N ALA A 334 -13.04 7.77 3.42
CA ALA A 334 -12.35 8.96 2.99
C ALA A 334 -12.98 10.24 3.56
N MET A 335 -12.12 11.19 3.89
CA MET A 335 -12.45 12.54 4.33
C MET A 335 -11.56 13.53 3.57
N TYR A 336 -12.20 14.56 3.01
CA TYR A 336 -11.52 15.62 2.25
C TYR A 336 -11.85 16.98 2.88
N VAL A 337 -10.87 17.86 2.94
CA VAL A 337 -11.09 19.25 3.35
C VAL A 337 -10.75 20.14 2.16
N VAL A 338 -11.77 20.78 1.61
CA VAL A 338 -11.66 21.61 0.42
C VAL A 338 -12.39 22.93 0.62
N GLY A 339 -11.65 24.02 0.61
CA GLY A 339 -12.20 25.35 0.87
C GLY A 339 -12.86 25.42 2.26
N ASP A 340 -14.15 25.73 2.29
CA ASP A 340 -14.95 25.83 3.52
C ASP A 340 -15.77 24.56 3.84
N ARG A 341 -15.42 23.43 3.23
CA ARG A 341 -16.13 22.14 3.42
C ARG A 341 -15.22 21.00 3.87
N VAL A 342 -15.76 20.20 4.78
CA VAL A 342 -15.28 18.86 5.10
C VAL A 342 -16.23 17.87 4.43
N LEU A 343 -15.73 17.09 3.50
CA LEU A 343 -16.49 16.13 2.70
C LEU A 343 -16.21 14.72 3.17
N LEU A 344 -17.23 13.94 3.44
CA LEU A 344 -17.13 12.55 3.84
C LEU A 344 -17.70 11.63 2.76
N GLN A 345 -16.94 10.62 2.41
CA GLN A 345 -17.46 9.48 1.66
C GLN A 345 -18.08 8.50 2.67
N ILE A 346 -19.40 8.35 2.64
CA ILE A 346 -20.13 7.38 3.46
C ILE A 346 -20.22 6.07 2.70
N GLY A 347 -19.70 4.98 3.29
CA GLY A 347 -19.66 3.67 2.63
C GLY A 347 -18.66 3.63 1.47
N GLY A 348 -18.76 2.62 0.63
CA GLY A 348 -17.83 2.36 -0.46
C GLY A 348 -16.98 1.12 -0.22
N ASN A 349 -15.95 0.96 -1.03
CA ASN A 349 -15.05 -0.17 -0.92
C ASN A 349 -14.14 -0.02 0.30
N VAL A 350 -14.04 -1.10 1.07
CA VAL A 350 -13.05 -1.26 2.13
C VAL A 350 -12.18 -2.46 1.79
N GLU A 351 -10.97 -2.50 2.28
CA GLU A 351 -10.11 -3.64 2.07
C GLU A 351 -10.36 -4.71 3.14
N ALA A 352 -10.58 -5.92 2.73
CA ALA A 352 -10.68 -7.08 3.61
C ALA A 352 -9.57 -8.08 3.28
N GLN A 353 -8.91 -8.59 4.30
CA GLN A 353 -7.79 -9.50 4.13
C GLN A 353 -7.94 -10.70 5.04
N ALA A 354 -7.65 -11.89 4.51
CA ALA A 354 -7.71 -13.12 5.27
C ALA A 354 -6.55 -14.06 4.94
N TYR A 355 -6.03 -14.70 5.97
CA TYR A 355 -5.14 -15.85 5.84
C TYR A 355 -5.96 -17.12 6.05
N ILE A 356 -6.07 -17.93 5.00
CA ILE A 356 -7.01 -19.05 4.93
C ILE A 356 -6.22 -20.36 4.82
N TYR A 357 -6.56 -21.32 5.68
CA TYR A 357 -6.13 -22.69 5.52
C TYR A 357 -7.17 -23.48 4.76
N LYS A 358 -6.78 -24.04 3.62
CA LYS A 358 -7.60 -24.99 2.88
C LYS A 358 -7.03 -26.39 3.07
N ARG A 359 -7.92 -27.34 3.35
CA ARG A 359 -7.59 -28.75 3.35
C ARG A 359 -8.09 -29.36 2.06
N GLU A 360 -7.17 -29.80 1.21
CA GLU A 360 -7.48 -30.33 -0.12
C GLU A 360 -6.99 -31.79 -0.21
N PRO A 361 -7.70 -32.68 -0.95
CA PRO A 361 -7.21 -34.02 -1.21
C PRO A 361 -5.87 -33.95 -1.95
N ASP A 362 -4.90 -34.78 -1.55
CA ASP A 362 -3.56 -34.82 -2.15
C ASP A 362 -3.49 -35.68 -3.43
N GLY A 363 -4.61 -36.26 -3.85
CA GLY A 363 -4.69 -37.16 -5.00
C GLY A 363 -4.13 -38.58 -4.74
N GLN A 364 -3.59 -38.84 -3.55
CA GLN A 364 -3.05 -40.16 -3.15
C GLN A 364 -3.84 -40.78 -2.00
N GLY A 365 -5.03 -40.26 -1.73
CA GLY A 365 -5.90 -40.72 -0.63
C GLY A 365 -5.65 -40.01 0.70
N GLY A 366 -4.71 -39.07 0.78
CA GLY A 366 -4.42 -38.21 1.90
C GLY A 366 -4.97 -36.78 1.71
N TRP A 367 -4.52 -35.90 2.59
CA TRP A 367 -4.90 -34.49 2.59
C TRP A 367 -3.66 -33.61 2.70
N ARG A 368 -3.60 -32.58 1.88
CA ARG A 368 -2.63 -31.48 2.03
C ARG A 368 -3.30 -30.24 2.61
N ILE A 369 -2.56 -29.47 3.36
CA ILE A 369 -2.97 -28.14 3.80
C ILE A 369 -2.33 -27.15 2.82
N THR A 370 -3.15 -26.32 2.20
CA THR A 370 -2.70 -25.18 1.41
C THR A 370 -3.02 -23.90 2.19
N GLU A 371 -2.11 -22.96 2.11
CA GLU A 371 -2.22 -21.67 2.75
C GLU A 371 -2.43 -20.62 1.65
N GLU A 372 -3.38 -19.73 1.86
CA GLU A 372 -3.74 -18.70 0.88
C GLU A 372 -3.93 -17.37 1.61
N TRP A 373 -3.23 -16.35 1.17
CA TRP A 373 -3.57 -14.97 1.45
C TRP A 373 -4.63 -14.51 0.45
N ARG A 374 -5.70 -13.93 0.95
CA ARG A 374 -6.78 -13.40 0.15
C ARG A 374 -7.05 -11.96 0.53
N ILE A 375 -6.96 -11.07 -0.46
CA ILE A 375 -7.34 -9.66 -0.37
C ILE A 375 -8.53 -9.43 -1.30
N TRP A 376 -9.55 -8.71 -0.82
CA TRP A 376 -10.70 -8.32 -1.65
C TRP A 376 -11.30 -7.02 -1.11
N HIS A 377 -12.07 -6.32 -1.96
CA HIS A 377 -12.61 -5.01 -1.69
C HIS A 377 -14.14 -5.02 -1.64
N PRO A 378 -14.75 -5.45 -0.51
CA PRO A 378 -16.19 -5.46 -0.36
C PRO A 378 -16.74 -4.03 -0.21
N ASN A 379 -17.87 -3.77 -0.85
CA ASN A 379 -18.57 -2.52 -0.69
C ASN A 379 -19.44 -2.53 0.57
N VAL A 380 -19.20 -1.59 1.48
CA VAL A 380 -19.93 -1.43 2.75
C VAL A 380 -21.02 -0.36 2.57
N LYS A 381 -22.27 -0.74 2.80
CA LYS A 381 -23.43 0.17 2.73
C LYS A 381 -23.78 0.74 4.11
N PRO A 382 -24.47 1.88 4.18
CA PRO A 382 -25.02 2.71 3.07
C PRO A 382 -23.93 3.53 2.37
N ASN A 383 -24.19 3.91 1.11
CA ASN A 383 -23.30 4.74 0.31
C ASN A 383 -23.88 6.15 0.15
N GLY A 384 -23.07 7.17 0.29
CA GLY A 384 -23.47 8.57 0.15
C GLY A 384 -22.33 9.53 0.39
N ILE A 385 -22.65 10.81 0.35
CA ILE A 385 -21.70 11.90 0.62
C ILE A 385 -22.35 12.84 1.61
N GLN A 386 -21.58 13.32 2.58
CA GLN A 386 -21.99 14.39 3.49
C GLN A 386 -20.91 15.47 3.52
N ALA A 387 -21.34 16.71 3.57
CA ALA A 387 -20.46 17.87 3.68
C ALA A 387 -20.78 18.68 4.92
N PHE A 388 -19.74 19.07 5.63
CA PHE A 388 -19.82 19.91 6.83
C PHE A 388 -19.07 21.22 6.63
N SER A 389 -19.48 22.25 7.32
CA SER A 389 -18.79 23.55 7.35
C SER A 389 -17.46 23.44 8.12
N THR A 390 -16.36 23.92 7.57
CA THR A 390 -15.08 23.99 8.30
C THR A 390 -15.09 25.00 9.44
N ALA A 391 -16.03 25.97 9.41
CA ALA A 391 -16.11 27.03 10.41
C ALA A 391 -16.66 26.54 11.75
N ASP A 392 -17.75 25.79 11.71
CA ASP A 392 -18.51 25.40 12.90
C ASP A 392 -18.94 23.93 12.96
N GLY A 393 -18.61 23.15 11.95
CA GLY A 393 -18.95 21.74 11.86
C GLY A 393 -20.42 21.44 11.53
N SER A 394 -21.25 22.45 11.23
CA SER A 394 -22.64 22.24 10.85
C SER A 394 -22.74 21.44 9.52
N LEU A 395 -23.80 20.61 9.42
CA LEU A 395 -24.09 19.90 8.16
C LEU A 395 -24.49 20.92 7.09
N ALA A 396 -23.72 21.01 6.03
CA ALA A 396 -23.96 21.90 4.89
C ALA A 396 -24.93 21.28 3.89
N TRP A 397 -24.65 20.04 3.50
CA TRP A 397 -25.50 19.27 2.60
C TRP A 397 -25.21 17.77 2.70
N GLU A 398 -26.14 16.94 2.20
CA GLU A 398 -25.93 15.50 2.01
C GLU A 398 -26.52 15.06 0.67
N SER A 399 -25.87 14.10 0.02
CA SER A 399 -26.37 13.51 -1.21
C SER A 399 -27.51 12.54 -0.94
N GLU A 400 -28.30 12.22 -1.96
CA GLU A 400 -29.13 11.02 -1.94
C GLU A 400 -28.26 9.77 -1.75
N ARG A 401 -28.87 8.71 -1.16
CA ARG A 401 -28.15 7.45 -0.94
C ARG A 401 -28.01 6.67 -2.24
N PHE A 402 -26.77 6.38 -2.63
CA PHE A 402 -26.49 5.55 -3.79
C PHE A 402 -26.89 4.10 -3.52
N ARG A 403 -27.78 3.56 -4.32
CA ARG A 403 -28.29 2.18 -4.17
C ARG A 403 -27.23 1.12 -4.54
N LYS A 404 -26.36 1.45 -5.49
CA LYS A 404 -25.22 0.62 -5.89
C LYS A 404 -23.97 1.09 -5.13
N GLY A 405 -22.96 0.25 -5.05
CA GLY A 405 -21.70 0.64 -4.45
C GLY A 405 -21.13 1.90 -5.10
N ILE A 406 -20.35 2.66 -4.33
CA ILE A 406 -19.56 3.78 -4.84
C ILE A 406 -18.09 3.41 -4.87
N THR A 407 -17.37 3.97 -5.83
CA THR A 407 -15.90 3.92 -5.90
C THR A 407 -15.30 4.84 -4.83
N ASN A 408 -13.98 4.97 -4.81
CA ASN A 408 -13.33 6.12 -4.17
C ASN A 408 -13.84 7.42 -4.81
N ALA A 409 -13.67 8.54 -4.11
CA ALA A 409 -13.96 9.86 -4.63
C ALA A 409 -12.67 10.56 -5.10
N VAL A 410 -12.83 11.52 -6.01
CA VAL A 410 -11.78 12.47 -6.37
C VAL A 410 -12.30 13.91 -6.33
N VAL A 411 -11.41 14.85 -6.08
CA VAL A 411 -11.69 16.30 -6.06
C VAL A 411 -11.01 16.96 -7.24
N VAL A 412 -11.78 17.69 -8.05
CA VAL A 412 -11.26 18.46 -9.19
C VAL A 412 -11.86 19.87 -9.16
N GLY A 413 -11.05 20.84 -8.76
CA GLY A 413 -11.52 22.23 -8.59
C GLY A 413 -12.64 22.31 -7.54
N ASP A 414 -13.82 22.75 -7.95
CA ASP A 414 -15.03 22.87 -7.15
C ASP A 414 -15.98 21.64 -7.25
N GLN A 415 -15.46 20.52 -7.77
CA GLN A 415 -16.23 19.30 -8.00
C GLN A 415 -15.76 18.16 -7.12
N PHE A 416 -16.73 17.45 -6.55
CA PHE A 416 -16.56 16.15 -5.87
C PHE A 416 -17.15 15.06 -6.77
N ILE A 417 -16.32 14.14 -7.21
CA ILE A 417 -16.67 13.18 -8.25
C ILE A 417 -16.58 11.76 -7.72
N VAL A 418 -17.61 10.96 -7.97
CA VAL A 418 -17.69 9.52 -7.61
C VAL A 418 -18.33 8.74 -8.76
N CYS A 419 -18.02 7.46 -8.85
CA CYS A 419 -18.75 6.55 -9.71
C CYS A 419 -19.63 5.61 -8.87
N SER A 420 -20.90 5.46 -9.25
CA SER A 420 -21.83 4.52 -8.62
C SER A 420 -22.49 3.63 -9.67
N GLY A 421 -22.24 2.34 -9.57
CA GLY A 421 -22.76 1.39 -10.54
C GLY A 421 -22.20 1.62 -11.95
N LYS A 422 -22.99 2.26 -12.82
CA LYS A 422 -22.61 2.54 -14.21
C LYS A 422 -22.69 4.03 -14.56
N GLU A 423 -22.65 4.89 -13.57
CA GLU A 423 -22.77 6.32 -13.74
C GLU A 423 -21.68 7.06 -12.96
N LEU A 424 -21.07 8.05 -13.59
CA LEU A 424 -20.13 8.98 -13.01
C LEU A 424 -20.88 10.24 -12.61
N TYR A 425 -20.85 10.58 -11.33
CA TYR A 425 -21.52 11.73 -10.74
C TYR A 425 -20.50 12.79 -10.36
N SER A 426 -20.79 14.01 -10.68
CA SER A 426 -20.08 15.19 -10.22
C SER A 426 -21.03 16.11 -9.45
N MET A 427 -20.60 16.51 -8.26
CA MET A 427 -21.35 17.40 -7.38
C MET A 427 -20.52 18.65 -7.08
N ASP A 428 -21.20 19.78 -6.99
CA ASP A 428 -20.61 21.03 -6.51
C ASP A 428 -20.26 20.90 -5.03
N ILE A 429 -19.02 21.19 -4.67
CA ILE A 429 -18.51 21.02 -3.30
C ILE A 429 -19.22 21.95 -2.31
N ALA A 430 -19.55 23.17 -2.71
CA ALA A 430 -20.17 24.15 -1.82
C ALA A 430 -21.64 23.82 -1.50
N THR A 431 -22.39 23.34 -2.50
CA THR A 431 -23.84 23.22 -2.44
C THR A 431 -24.39 21.80 -2.48
N GLY A 432 -23.58 20.82 -2.94
CA GLY A 432 -24.02 19.45 -3.20
C GLY A 432 -24.85 19.30 -4.47
N ALA A 433 -25.04 20.37 -5.25
CA ALA A 433 -25.81 20.31 -6.49
C ALA A 433 -25.08 19.43 -7.53
N GLU A 434 -25.85 18.55 -8.18
CA GLU A 434 -25.32 17.75 -9.28
C GLU A 434 -24.91 18.64 -10.45
N LYS A 435 -23.66 18.56 -10.88
CA LYS A 435 -23.13 19.24 -12.07
C LYS A 435 -23.32 18.39 -13.31
N TYR A 436 -23.09 17.08 -13.19
CA TYR A 436 -23.42 16.11 -14.23
C TYR A 436 -23.57 14.70 -13.65
N ALA A 437 -24.35 13.88 -14.32
CA ALA A 437 -24.42 12.45 -14.17
C ALA A 437 -24.34 11.80 -15.56
N VAL A 438 -23.29 11.04 -15.82
CA VAL A 438 -23.04 10.48 -17.15
C VAL A 438 -22.79 8.98 -17.11
N PRO A 439 -23.27 8.20 -18.10
CA PRO A 439 -23.06 6.77 -18.14
C PRO A 439 -21.57 6.47 -18.40
N VAL A 440 -21.00 5.58 -17.60
CA VAL A 440 -19.58 5.22 -17.67
C VAL A 440 -19.27 4.31 -18.84
N SER A 441 -20.16 3.39 -19.17
CA SER A 441 -20.07 2.62 -20.42
C SER A 441 -21.39 1.93 -20.76
N LYS A 442 -21.67 1.80 -22.04
CA LYS A 442 -22.72 0.93 -22.59
C LYS A 442 -22.18 -0.48 -22.82
N GLY A 443 -21.66 -1.12 -21.80
CA GLY A 443 -21.38 -2.56 -21.85
C GLY A 443 -19.94 -2.99 -22.14
N GLY A 444 -18.95 -2.45 -21.46
CA GLY A 444 -17.56 -2.89 -21.68
C GLY A 444 -16.62 -2.75 -20.49
N LEU A 445 -16.94 -1.91 -19.53
CA LEU A 445 -16.10 -1.64 -18.38
C LEU A 445 -16.23 -2.71 -17.27
N GLY A 446 -17.33 -3.42 -17.21
CA GLY A 446 -17.72 -4.19 -16.04
C GLY A 446 -18.34 -3.29 -14.96
N LEU A 447 -18.04 -3.56 -13.70
CA LEU A 447 -18.31 -2.65 -12.60
C LEU A 447 -17.10 -1.71 -12.44
N ALA A 448 -17.35 -0.43 -12.17
CA ALA A 448 -16.29 0.49 -11.82
C ALA A 448 -15.77 0.16 -10.42
N ASP A 449 -14.47 -0.02 -10.29
CA ASP A 449 -13.81 -0.33 -9.03
C ASP A 449 -13.13 0.92 -8.44
N GLN A 450 -12.53 1.73 -9.31
CA GLN A 450 -11.74 2.90 -8.93
C GLN A 450 -11.90 4.03 -9.94
N ILE A 451 -11.73 5.26 -9.45
CA ILE A 451 -11.57 6.44 -10.30
C ILE A 451 -10.30 7.19 -9.90
N MET A 452 -9.68 7.85 -10.88
CA MET A 452 -8.52 8.71 -10.64
C MET A 452 -8.57 9.96 -11.54
N VAL A 453 -7.78 10.95 -11.18
CA VAL A 453 -7.53 12.12 -12.02
C VAL A 453 -6.25 11.90 -12.81
N TYR A 454 -6.33 12.07 -14.12
CA TYR A 454 -5.18 12.08 -15.00
C TYR A 454 -5.26 13.29 -15.92
N LYS A 455 -4.34 14.24 -15.79
CA LYS A 455 -4.40 15.54 -16.46
C LYS A 455 -5.74 16.27 -16.17
N ASP A 456 -6.53 16.57 -17.18
CA ASP A 456 -7.87 17.16 -17.08
C ASP A 456 -9.01 16.13 -17.22
N MET A 457 -8.68 14.85 -17.08
CA MET A 457 -9.60 13.72 -17.25
C MET A 457 -9.87 13.01 -15.93
N ILE A 458 -11.08 12.46 -15.84
CA ILE A 458 -11.41 11.39 -14.90
C ILE A 458 -11.26 10.06 -15.61
N VAL A 459 -10.42 9.21 -15.09
CA VAL A 459 -10.23 7.82 -15.53
C VAL A 459 -11.09 6.94 -14.64
N VAL A 460 -12.01 6.20 -15.24
CA VAL A 460 -12.84 5.21 -14.54
C VAL A 460 -12.35 3.83 -14.91
N ILE A 461 -11.90 3.09 -13.92
CA ILE A 461 -11.26 1.78 -14.05
C ILE A 461 -12.24 0.69 -13.59
N GLY A 462 -12.37 -0.35 -14.37
CA GLY A 462 -13.16 -1.53 -14.03
C GLY A 462 -12.41 -2.80 -14.41
N ASP A 463 -12.96 -3.95 -14.03
CA ASP A 463 -12.36 -5.26 -14.26
C ASP A 463 -12.25 -5.68 -15.75
N LYS A 464 -12.87 -4.93 -16.67
CA LYS A 464 -12.93 -5.26 -18.11
C LYS A 464 -12.56 -4.10 -19.03
N GLY A 465 -12.16 -2.98 -18.49
CA GLY A 465 -11.79 -1.81 -19.29
C GLY A 465 -11.69 -0.52 -18.52
N VAL A 466 -11.32 0.53 -19.22
CA VAL A 466 -11.15 1.90 -18.75
C VAL A 466 -11.99 2.82 -19.62
N SER A 467 -12.58 3.83 -19.00
CA SER A 467 -13.23 4.93 -19.71
C SER A 467 -12.72 6.25 -19.16
N THR A 468 -12.43 7.19 -20.05
CA THR A 468 -11.94 8.51 -19.68
C THR A 468 -12.99 9.58 -20.01
N PHE A 469 -13.09 10.57 -19.14
CA PHE A 469 -14.07 11.66 -19.22
C PHE A 469 -13.38 12.97 -18.95
N ASN A 470 -13.80 14.02 -19.64
CA ASN A 470 -13.39 15.36 -19.26
C ASN A 470 -13.88 15.67 -17.83
N ALA A 471 -12.97 15.99 -16.93
CA ALA A 471 -13.27 16.17 -15.51
C ALA A 471 -14.29 17.28 -15.25
N LYS A 472 -14.26 18.36 -16.04
CA LYS A 472 -15.12 19.54 -15.85
C LYS A 472 -16.54 19.33 -16.35
N THR A 473 -16.71 18.61 -17.45
CA THR A 473 -18.00 18.53 -18.17
C THR A 473 -18.64 17.15 -18.13
N GLY A 474 -17.90 16.10 -17.73
CA GLY A 474 -18.35 14.72 -17.84
C GLY A 474 -18.41 14.19 -19.27
N ALA A 475 -17.97 14.96 -20.28
CA ALA A 475 -17.98 14.50 -21.66
C ALA A 475 -17.04 13.29 -21.83
N PRO A 476 -17.49 12.18 -22.45
CA PRO A 476 -16.64 11.02 -22.69
C PRO A 476 -15.51 11.38 -23.67
N VAL A 477 -14.30 10.95 -23.37
CA VAL A 477 -13.10 11.17 -24.19
C VAL A 477 -12.75 9.90 -24.93
N ALA A 478 -12.45 8.83 -24.21
CA ALA A 478 -12.04 7.57 -24.81
C ALA A 478 -12.50 6.37 -23.94
N MET A 479 -12.45 5.17 -24.52
CA MET A 479 -12.77 3.92 -23.84
C MET A 479 -11.94 2.79 -24.42
N GLY A 480 -11.29 2.05 -23.57
CA GLY A 480 -10.57 0.82 -23.91
C GLY A 480 -11.11 -0.39 -23.16
N LYS A 481 -11.04 -1.56 -23.79
CA LYS A 481 -11.42 -2.83 -23.19
C LYS A 481 -10.20 -3.71 -23.04
N TYR A 482 -10.18 -4.48 -21.97
CA TYR A 482 -9.20 -5.54 -21.77
C TYR A 482 -9.87 -6.81 -21.22
N LYS A 483 -9.16 -7.91 -21.21
CA LYS A 483 -9.61 -9.11 -20.51
C LYS A 483 -9.68 -8.80 -19.01
N LYS A 484 -10.48 -9.57 -18.27
CA LYS A 484 -10.52 -9.43 -16.81
C LYS A 484 -9.11 -9.43 -16.26
N SER A 485 -8.76 -8.36 -15.57
CA SER A 485 -7.42 -8.09 -15.07
C SER A 485 -7.50 -7.29 -13.79
N ASP A 486 -6.53 -7.48 -12.92
CA ASP A 486 -6.34 -6.68 -11.73
C ASP A 486 -5.33 -5.56 -12.04
N LEU A 487 -5.57 -4.38 -11.48
CA LEU A 487 -4.62 -3.27 -11.54
C LEU A 487 -3.48 -3.58 -10.59
N GLU A 488 -2.24 -3.57 -11.12
CA GLU A 488 -1.05 -3.78 -10.31
C GLU A 488 -0.39 -2.43 -9.96
N ASP A 489 -0.23 -1.55 -10.95
CA ASP A 489 0.48 -0.28 -10.75
C ASP A 489 0.14 0.76 -11.82
N PHE A 490 0.62 1.98 -11.59
CA PHE A 490 0.62 3.09 -12.55
C PHE A 490 2.04 3.58 -12.79
N GLU A 491 2.42 3.70 -14.04
CA GLU A 491 3.69 4.28 -14.45
C GLU A 491 3.46 5.43 -15.44
N GLY A 492 3.49 6.66 -14.92
CA GLY A 492 3.25 7.85 -15.70
C GLY A 492 1.86 7.86 -16.35
N ASP A 493 1.81 7.68 -17.66
CA ASP A 493 0.61 7.62 -18.48
C ASP A 493 0.07 6.19 -18.70
N ARG A 494 0.67 5.19 -18.03
CA ARG A 494 0.36 3.76 -18.24
C ARG A 494 -0.23 3.11 -17.01
N MET A 495 -1.25 2.30 -17.24
CA MET A 495 -1.76 1.34 -16.26
C MET A 495 -1.13 -0.02 -16.50
N ILE A 496 -0.59 -0.61 -15.45
CA ILE A 496 -0.05 -1.97 -15.48
C ILE A 496 -1.11 -2.91 -14.90
N LEU A 497 -1.48 -3.92 -15.69
CA LEU A 497 -2.56 -4.84 -15.39
C LEU A 497 -2.03 -6.28 -15.37
N LYS A 498 -2.48 -7.08 -14.42
CA LYS A 498 -2.22 -8.52 -14.36
C LYS A 498 -3.48 -9.30 -14.69
N THR A 499 -3.37 -10.20 -15.63
CA THR A 499 -4.49 -11.07 -16.05
C THR A 499 -4.60 -12.31 -15.17
N ASP A 500 -5.77 -12.98 -15.19
CA ASP A 500 -5.97 -14.28 -14.51
C ASP A 500 -4.98 -15.39 -14.96
N LYS A 501 -4.30 -15.19 -16.10
CA LYS A 501 -3.31 -16.12 -16.64
C LYS A 501 -1.87 -15.75 -16.31
N ALA A 502 -1.68 -14.80 -15.41
CA ALA A 502 -0.39 -14.20 -15.08
C ALA A 502 0.31 -13.49 -16.26
N ASP A 503 -0.43 -13.15 -17.30
CA ASP A 503 0.05 -12.25 -18.34
C ASP A 503 -0.01 -10.81 -17.83
N ILE A 504 0.92 -9.96 -18.26
CA ILE A 504 0.87 -8.53 -18.01
C ILE A 504 0.30 -7.81 -19.24
N ALA A 505 -0.48 -6.78 -18.96
CA ALA A 505 -0.97 -5.86 -19.96
C ALA A 505 -0.63 -4.42 -19.56
N CYS A 506 -0.41 -3.60 -20.56
CA CYS A 506 -0.21 -2.17 -20.41
C CYS A 506 -1.35 -1.44 -21.11
N PHE A 507 -1.97 -0.50 -20.42
CA PHE A 507 -3.00 0.36 -20.96
C PHE A 507 -2.52 1.80 -20.94
N ASP A 508 -2.40 2.41 -22.11
CA ASP A 508 -2.03 3.81 -22.28
C ASP A 508 -3.23 4.70 -22.00
N LEU A 509 -3.10 5.66 -21.08
CA LEU A 509 -4.18 6.58 -20.69
C LEU A 509 -4.40 7.71 -21.68
N ASP A 510 -3.43 8.05 -22.51
CA ASP A 510 -3.54 9.14 -23.48
C ASP A 510 -4.34 8.74 -24.72
N ASP A 511 -4.11 7.55 -25.25
CA ASP A 511 -4.78 7.06 -26.46
C ASP A 511 -5.69 5.85 -26.24
N CYS A 512 -5.75 5.35 -25.01
CA CYS A 512 -6.51 4.16 -24.63
C CYS A 512 -6.11 2.89 -25.40
N THR A 513 -4.85 2.78 -25.81
CA THR A 513 -4.34 1.55 -26.44
C THR A 513 -4.00 0.50 -25.40
N TYR A 514 -4.23 -0.76 -25.76
CA TYR A 514 -4.00 -1.91 -24.91
C TYR A 514 -2.98 -2.84 -25.56
N LYS A 515 -1.89 -3.09 -24.85
CA LYS A 515 -0.86 -4.05 -25.25
C LYS A 515 -0.78 -5.16 -24.21
N GLN A 516 -0.71 -6.39 -24.67
CA GLN A 516 -0.59 -7.56 -23.78
C GLN A 516 0.70 -8.30 -24.08
N PHE A 517 1.38 -8.71 -23.01
CA PHE A 517 2.47 -9.64 -23.06
C PHE A 517 1.95 -11.02 -22.65
N ASN A 518 2.19 -12.04 -23.48
CA ASN A 518 1.82 -13.40 -23.19
C ASN A 518 3.09 -14.17 -22.77
N ALA A 519 3.23 -14.43 -21.47
CA ALA A 519 4.30 -15.30 -20.99
C ALA A 519 4.09 -16.72 -21.52
N ARG A 520 5.06 -17.24 -22.24
CA ARG A 520 4.97 -18.61 -22.80
C ARG A 520 5.09 -19.68 -21.73
N THR A 521 5.82 -19.40 -20.67
CA THR A 521 6.06 -20.33 -19.56
C THR A 521 6.27 -19.54 -18.26
N GLY A 522 5.47 -19.83 -17.24
CA GLY A 522 5.63 -19.25 -15.91
C GLY A 522 4.83 -17.97 -15.68
N ALA A 523 4.99 -17.42 -14.49
CA ALA A 523 4.38 -16.19 -14.06
C ALA A 523 5.36 -15.03 -14.23
N ILE A 524 4.86 -13.85 -14.55
CA ILE A 524 5.65 -12.61 -14.44
C ILE A 524 5.89 -12.36 -12.96
N THR A 525 7.14 -12.17 -12.60
CA THR A 525 7.58 -12.13 -11.21
C THR A 525 8.03 -10.74 -10.78
N SER A 526 8.27 -9.85 -11.74
CA SER A 526 8.85 -8.55 -11.45
C SER A 526 8.56 -7.56 -12.58
N ILE A 527 8.29 -6.31 -12.22
CA ILE A 527 8.09 -5.19 -13.14
C ILE A 527 9.10 -4.12 -12.74
N SER A 528 9.82 -3.55 -13.69
CA SER A 528 10.71 -2.41 -13.42
C SER A 528 9.95 -1.08 -13.52
N THR A 529 10.48 -0.06 -12.86
CA THR A 529 9.88 1.28 -12.82
C THR A 529 9.93 2.04 -14.15
N ASP A 530 10.64 1.52 -15.15
CA ASP A 530 10.69 2.07 -16.51
C ASP A 530 9.65 1.44 -17.47
N GLY A 531 8.71 0.66 -16.92
CA GLY A 531 7.65 -0.02 -17.69
C GLY A 531 8.14 -1.20 -18.51
N ASN A 532 9.37 -1.67 -18.31
CA ASN A 532 9.86 -2.93 -18.86
C ASN A 532 9.58 -4.07 -17.89
N PHE A 533 9.40 -5.27 -18.40
CA PHE A 533 9.06 -6.45 -17.61
C PHE A 533 10.15 -7.48 -17.64
N VAL A 534 10.38 -8.08 -16.48
CA VAL A 534 11.22 -9.27 -16.33
C VAL A 534 10.36 -10.40 -15.76
N TYR A 535 10.42 -11.59 -16.40
CA TYR A 535 9.62 -12.75 -16.02
C TYR A 535 10.41 -14.06 -16.16
#